data_856574597cf16f20b3eab2f89b5956ef
#
_entry.id   856574597cf16f20b3eab2f89b5956ef
#
_cell.length_a   1.000
_cell.length_b   1.000
_cell.length_c   1.000
_cell.angle_alpha   90.00
_cell.angle_beta   90.00
_cell.angle_gamma   90.00
#
_symmetry.space_group_name_H-M   'P 1'
#
loop_
_entity.id
_entity.type
_entity.pdbx_description
1 polymer ?
#
loop_
_entity_poly.entity_id
_entity_poly.type
_entity_poly.pdbx_seq_one_letter_code
_entity_poly.pdbx_strand_id
1 'polypeptide(L)'
;MCGMAREFSLIDDEQPVLLLHPHWKVLIRPVLVAVLVLVAALIVEAVIPSSSAAAAERLVVAAVAILALILWLMIPALRWRLTTYELTSRRLRIRDGIVVRSGRDIPLARVTDVSFEQGPLDRLLGCGRLVVESAGEHGQIVLTEIPHVQQVQARLFQLVESEQRRLGREQRNQP
;
A
#
# COMPACT_ATOMS: atom_id res chain seq x y z
N MET A 1 8.38 11.09 -25.59
CA MET A 1 8.52 10.66 -24.20
C MET A 1 7.91 11.74 -23.33
N CYS A 2 6.59 11.73 -23.23
CA CYS A 2 5.84 12.77 -22.51
C CYS A 2 5.50 12.24 -21.13
N GLY A 3 6.18 12.78 -20.10
CA GLY A 3 5.83 12.52 -18.72
C GLY A 3 4.43 13.11 -18.48
N MET A 4 3.45 12.23 -18.29
CA MET A 4 2.16 12.64 -17.78
C MET A 4 2.38 13.21 -16.38
N ALA A 5 2.54 14.52 -16.29
CA ALA A 5 2.30 15.25 -15.06
C ALA A 5 0.84 14.95 -14.67
N ARG A 6 0.66 14.08 -13.66
CA ARG A 6 -0.65 13.88 -13.06
C ARG A 6 -1.06 15.24 -12.53
N GLU A 7 -2.09 15.79 -13.15
CA GLU A 7 -2.74 17.00 -12.68
C GLU A 7 -3.15 16.78 -11.22
N PHE A 8 -2.37 17.36 -10.36
CA PHE A 8 -2.65 17.51 -8.95
C PHE A 8 -3.78 18.54 -8.87
N SER A 9 -5.01 18.10 -8.74
CA SER A 9 -6.10 19.01 -8.39
C SER A 9 -5.94 19.42 -6.93
N LEU A 10 -4.96 20.29 -6.69
CA LEU A 10 -4.78 20.96 -5.42
C LEU A 10 -5.87 22.05 -5.36
N ILE A 11 -6.57 22.10 -4.25
CA ILE A 11 -7.37 23.26 -3.90
C ILE A 11 -6.37 24.38 -3.62
N ASP A 12 -6.67 25.59 -4.07
CA ASP A 12 -5.81 26.75 -3.87
C ASP A 12 -5.19 26.75 -2.45
N ASP A 13 -3.85 26.88 -2.39
CA ASP A 13 -3.05 26.92 -1.16
C ASP A 13 -2.73 25.54 -0.49
N GLU A 14 -2.92 24.42 -1.17
CA GLU A 14 -2.53 23.09 -0.65
C GLU A 14 -1.18 22.64 -1.24
N GLN A 15 -0.19 22.33 -0.38
CA GLN A 15 1.13 21.91 -0.82
C GLN A 15 1.32 20.39 -0.56
N PRO A 16 1.84 19.64 -1.55
CA PRO A 16 2.24 18.25 -1.32
C PRO A 16 3.48 18.23 -0.41
N VAL A 17 3.39 17.52 0.70
CA VAL A 17 4.48 17.42 1.69
C VAL A 17 5.24 16.12 1.50
N LEU A 18 4.53 15.01 1.30
CA LEU A 18 5.14 13.69 1.23
C LEU A 18 4.32 12.77 0.31
N LEU A 19 5.02 12.09 -0.58
CA LEU A 19 4.46 11.03 -1.43
C LEU A 19 5.08 9.70 -0.98
N LEU A 20 4.25 8.78 -0.53
CA LEU A 20 4.68 7.48 -0.03
C LEU A 20 4.13 6.37 -0.90
N HIS A 21 4.95 5.35 -1.10
CA HIS A 21 4.54 4.08 -1.68
C HIS A 21 4.71 2.98 -0.65
N PRO A 22 3.85 1.95 -0.64
CA PRO A 22 4.02 0.81 0.24
C PRO A 22 5.38 0.15 0.02
N HIS A 23 5.98 -0.38 1.08
CA HIS A 23 7.27 -1.05 1.02
C HIS A 23 7.16 -2.37 0.24
N TRP A 24 8.21 -2.74 -0.52
CA TRP A 24 8.27 -3.97 -1.33
C TRP A 24 8.03 -5.26 -0.53
N LYS A 25 8.12 -5.21 0.78
CA LYS A 25 7.82 -6.31 1.71
C LYS A 25 6.44 -6.95 1.46
N VAL A 26 5.46 -6.18 0.95
CA VAL A 26 4.14 -6.71 0.53
C VAL A 26 4.27 -7.90 -0.42
N LEU A 27 5.34 -7.93 -1.23
CA LEU A 27 5.58 -8.98 -2.21
C LEU A 27 6.21 -10.24 -1.61
N ILE A 28 6.76 -10.20 -0.40
CA ILE A 28 7.43 -11.36 0.23
C ILE A 28 6.46 -12.54 0.38
N ARG A 29 5.27 -12.29 0.92
CA ARG A 29 4.26 -13.35 1.10
C ARG A 29 3.84 -14.03 -0.21
N PRO A 30 3.39 -13.28 -1.25
CA PRO A 30 3.01 -13.91 -2.51
C PRO A 30 4.18 -14.63 -3.20
N VAL A 31 5.41 -14.12 -3.07
CA VAL A 31 6.61 -14.78 -3.61
C VAL A 31 6.90 -16.09 -2.87
N LEU A 32 6.84 -16.12 -1.54
CA LEU A 32 7.04 -17.34 -0.78
C LEU A 32 6.00 -18.42 -1.13
N VAL A 33 4.74 -18.05 -1.25
CA VAL A 33 3.68 -18.97 -1.68
C VAL A 33 3.94 -19.49 -3.10
N ALA A 34 4.35 -18.61 -4.02
CA ALA A 34 4.68 -18.99 -5.38
C ALA A 34 5.85 -19.99 -5.43
N VAL A 35 6.90 -19.77 -4.63
CA VAL A 35 8.04 -20.69 -4.52
C VAL A 35 7.61 -22.05 -3.96
N LEU A 36 6.79 -22.08 -2.92
CA LEU A 36 6.27 -23.33 -2.34
C LEU A 36 5.43 -24.11 -3.35
N VAL A 37 4.55 -23.44 -4.09
CA VAL A 37 3.73 -24.07 -5.14
C VAL A 37 4.62 -24.60 -6.27
N LEU A 38 5.64 -23.85 -6.68
CA LEU A 38 6.59 -24.29 -7.69
C LEU A 38 7.36 -25.54 -7.25
N VAL A 39 7.89 -25.55 -6.02
CA VAL A 39 8.59 -26.70 -5.46
C VAL A 39 7.66 -27.91 -5.38
N ALA A 40 6.43 -27.75 -4.92
CA ALA A 40 5.44 -28.83 -4.90
C ALA A 40 5.15 -29.38 -6.29
N ALA A 41 4.98 -28.51 -7.28
CA ALA A 41 4.76 -28.92 -8.68
C ALA A 41 5.96 -29.72 -9.23
N LEU A 42 7.19 -29.28 -8.95
CA LEU A 42 8.40 -30.00 -9.37
C LEU A 42 8.51 -31.39 -8.72
N ILE A 43 8.14 -31.52 -7.44
CA ILE A 43 8.11 -32.81 -6.75
C ILE A 43 7.08 -33.74 -7.39
N VAL A 44 5.88 -33.24 -7.69
CA VAL A 44 4.82 -34.01 -8.35
C VAL A 44 5.29 -34.48 -9.72
N GLU A 45 5.90 -33.61 -10.52
CA GLU A 45 6.48 -33.95 -11.83
C GLU A 45 7.56 -35.03 -11.73
N ALA A 46 8.38 -35.01 -10.71
CA ALA A 46 9.47 -36.00 -10.50
C ALA A 46 8.93 -37.40 -10.14
N VAL A 47 7.75 -37.49 -9.51
CA VAL A 47 7.15 -38.75 -9.07
C VAL A 47 6.31 -39.42 -10.16
N ILE A 48 5.79 -38.67 -11.12
CA ILE A 48 4.97 -39.22 -12.21
C ILE A 48 5.85 -40.01 -13.22
N PRO A 49 5.55 -41.31 -13.51
CA PRO A 49 6.31 -42.09 -14.45
C PRO A 49 6.32 -41.47 -15.86
N SER A 50 7.47 -41.49 -16.52
CA SER A 50 7.64 -40.95 -17.87
C SER A 50 7.10 -41.92 -18.95
N SER A 51 5.84 -41.79 -19.32
CA SER A 51 5.28 -42.45 -20.51
C SER A 51 4.97 -41.42 -21.61
N SER A 52 5.02 -41.84 -22.86
CA SER A 52 4.74 -40.95 -23.98
C SER A 52 3.30 -40.37 -23.97
N ALA A 53 2.35 -41.11 -23.41
CA ALA A 53 0.98 -40.64 -23.21
C ALA A 53 0.87 -39.54 -22.12
N ALA A 54 1.72 -39.60 -21.09
CA ALA A 54 1.75 -38.62 -20.00
C ALA A 54 2.43 -37.30 -20.39
N ALA A 55 3.14 -37.23 -21.49
CA ALA A 55 3.86 -36.01 -21.90
C ALA A 55 2.92 -34.83 -22.19
N ALA A 56 1.80 -35.08 -22.88
CA ALA A 56 0.82 -34.04 -23.16
C ALA A 56 0.10 -33.55 -21.90
N GLU A 57 -0.26 -34.47 -21.00
CA GLU A 57 -0.89 -34.14 -19.71
C GLU A 57 0.03 -33.28 -18.83
N ARG A 58 1.32 -33.62 -18.77
CA ARG A 58 2.33 -32.84 -18.07
C ARG A 58 2.46 -31.42 -18.59
N LEU A 59 2.51 -31.25 -19.90
CA LEU A 59 2.57 -29.93 -20.54
C LEU A 59 1.35 -29.08 -20.18
N VAL A 60 0.16 -29.66 -20.15
CA VAL A 60 -1.07 -28.96 -19.77
C VAL A 60 -1.03 -28.57 -18.28
N VAL A 61 -0.65 -29.49 -17.40
CA VAL A 61 -0.54 -29.21 -15.96
C VAL A 61 0.50 -28.13 -15.69
N ALA A 62 1.67 -28.22 -16.32
CA ALA A 62 2.72 -27.22 -16.19
C ALA A 62 2.26 -25.84 -16.70
N ALA A 63 1.60 -25.79 -17.86
CA ALA A 63 1.09 -24.54 -18.41
C ALA A 63 0.04 -23.90 -17.51
N VAL A 64 -0.89 -24.67 -16.96
CA VAL A 64 -1.90 -24.18 -16.03
C VAL A 64 -1.26 -23.70 -14.73
N ALA A 65 -0.30 -24.44 -14.19
CA ALA A 65 0.42 -24.04 -12.98
C ALA A 65 1.19 -22.73 -13.19
N ILE A 66 1.90 -22.58 -14.29
CA ILE A 66 2.64 -21.35 -14.62
C ILE A 66 1.67 -20.16 -14.79
N LEU A 67 0.56 -20.35 -15.50
CA LEU A 67 -0.45 -19.31 -15.67
C LEU A 67 -1.04 -18.87 -14.33
N ALA A 68 -1.38 -19.83 -13.47
CA ALA A 68 -1.89 -19.55 -12.12
C ALA A 68 -0.87 -18.78 -11.26
N LEU A 69 0.41 -19.15 -11.32
CA LEU A 69 1.49 -18.46 -10.62
C LEU A 69 1.69 -17.03 -11.12
N ILE A 70 1.65 -16.83 -12.44
CA ILE A 70 1.75 -15.49 -13.04
C ILE A 70 0.60 -14.61 -12.56
N LEU A 71 -0.64 -15.08 -12.63
CA LEU A 71 -1.82 -14.33 -12.18
C LEU A 71 -1.75 -14.05 -10.68
N TRP A 72 -1.34 -15.04 -9.89
CA TRP A 72 -1.18 -14.90 -8.44
C TRP A 72 -0.15 -13.82 -8.06
N LEU A 73 0.97 -13.74 -8.78
CA LEU A 73 2.04 -12.78 -8.51
C LEU A 73 1.74 -11.40 -9.09
N MET A 74 1.07 -11.35 -10.24
CA MET A 74 0.76 -10.10 -10.94
C MET A 74 -0.22 -9.22 -10.16
N ILE A 75 -1.25 -9.80 -9.53
CA ILE A 75 -2.26 -9.05 -8.78
C ILE A 75 -1.64 -8.26 -7.61
N PRO A 76 -0.87 -8.87 -6.69
CA PRO A 76 -0.24 -8.11 -5.60
C PRO A 76 0.84 -7.13 -6.10
N ALA A 77 1.57 -7.46 -7.15
CA ALA A 77 2.56 -6.55 -7.74
C ALA A 77 1.91 -5.30 -8.36
N LEU A 78 0.79 -5.47 -9.08
CA LEU A 78 0.01 -4.34 -9.61
C LEU A 78 -0.59 -3.51 -8.47
N ARG A 79 -1.17 -4.15 -7.47
CA ARG A 79 -1.73 -3.46 -6.30
C ARG A 79 -0.65 -2.63 -5.60
N TRP A 80 0.52 -3.21 -5.37
CA TRP A 80 1.65 -2.50 -4.78
C TRP A 80 2.06 -1.26 -5.59
N ARG A 81 2.13 -1.36 -6.93
CA ARG A 81 2.48 -0.23 -7.80
C ARG A 81 1.41 0.85 -7.88
N LEU A 82 0.14 0.48 -7.73
CA LEU A 82 -1.00 1.38 -7.90
C LEU A 82 -1.44 2.04 -6.58
N THR A 83 -0.99 1.52 -5.44
CA THR A 83 -1.28 2.13 -4.14
C THR A 83 -0.32 3.29 -3.89
N THR A 84 -0.88 4.44 -3.57
CA THR A 84 -0.12 5.66 -3.27
C THR A 84 -0.75 6.37 -2.09
N TYR A 85 0.08 6.80 -1.15
CA TYR A 85 -0.30 7.63 -0.02
C TYR A 85 0.28 9.03 -0.22
N GLU A 86 -0.57 10.02 -0.32
CA GLU A 86 -0.18 11.42 -0.51
C GLU A 86 -0.52 12.20 0.76
N LEU A 87 0.49 12.75 1.40
CA LEU A 87 0.34 13.65 2.53
C LEU A 87 0.51 15.08 2.06
N THR A 88 -0.54 15.87 2.20
CA THR A 88 -0.52 17.30 1.90
C THR A 88 -0.57 18.12 3.18
N SER A 89 -0.46 19.44 3.06
CA SER A 89 -0.54 20.36 4.19
C SER A 89 -1.90 20.33 4.92
N ARG A 90 -2.99 19.86 4.27
CA ARG A 90 -4.36 19.92 4.80
C ARG A 90 -5.08 18.58 4.89
N ARG A 91 -4.65 17.57 4.11
CA ARG A 91 -5.33 16.26 4.06
C ARG A 91 -4.36 15.12 3.83
N LEU A 92 -4.77 13.92 4.26
CA LEU A 92 -4.17 12.66 3.89
C LEU A 92 -5.01 12.04 2.77
N ARG A 93 -4.39 11.82 1.62
CA ARG A 93 -5.02 11.19 0.45
C ARG A 93 -4.51 9.76 0.31
N ILE A 94 -5.42 8.82 0.24
CA ILE A 94 -5.14 7.41 0.00
C ILE A 94 -5.74 7.06 -1.35
N ARG A 95 -4.90 6.57 -2.24
CA ARG A 95 -5.35 6.12 -3.56
C ARG A 95 -4.89 4.70 -3.76
N ASP A 96 -5.85 3.83 -3.95
CA ASP A 96 -5.62 2.43 -4.25
C ASP A 96 -6.60 1.90 -5.31
N GLY A 97 -6.33 0.71 -5.84
CA GLY A 97 -7.19 0.00 -6.74
C GLY A 97 -6.58 -0.31 -8.09
N ILE A 98 -6.83 -1.53 -8.58
CA ILE A 98 -6.39 -2.03 -9.88
C ILE A 98 -7.45 -1.73 -10.95
N VAL A 99 -8.66 -2.19 -10.73
CA VAL A 99 -9.81 -2.06 -11.65
C VAL A 99 -10.73 -0.94 -11.20
N VAL A 100 -11.12 -0.96 -9.93
CA VAL A 100 -11.90 0.11 -9.30
C VAL A 100 -10.93 0.98 -8.53
N ARG A 101 -10.83 2.25 -8.92
CA ARG A 101 -10.01 3.22 -8.20
C ARG A 101 -10.80 3.70 -6.99
N SER A 102 -10.27 3.45 -5.80
CA SER A 102 -10.78 4.07 -4.59
C SER A 102 -9.85 5.19 -4.15
N GLY A 103 -10.45 6.32 -3.82
CA GLY A 103 -9.76 7.48 -3.27
C GLY A 103 -10.41 7.87 -1.95
N ARG A 104 -9.59 8.04 -0.92
CA ARG A 104 -10.06 8.54 0.37
C ARG A 104 -9.25 9.75 0.76
N ASP A 105 -9.94 10.84 1.01
CA ASP A 105 -9.35 12.11 1.42
C ASP A 105 -9.77 12.39 2.87
N ILE A 106 -8.80 12.49 3.76
CA ILE A 106 -9.02 12.69 5.20
C ILE A 106 -8.45 14.06 5.57
N PRO A 107 -9.30 15.02 5.96
CA PRO A 107 -8.82 16.31 6.45
C PRO A 107 -8.00 16.13 7.74
N LEU A 108 -6.82 16.75 7.82
CA LEU A 108 -5.96 16.68 9.01
C LEU A 108 -6.65 17.30 10.25
N ALA A 109 -7.57 18.22 10.04
CA ALA A 109 -8.39 18.79 11.10
C ALA A 109 -9.27 17.78 11.84
N ARG A 110 -9.59 16.62 11.22
CA ARG A 110 -10.39 15.56 11.82
C ARG A 110 -9.56 14.41 12.40
N VAL A 111 -8.26 14.46 12.27
CA VAL A 111 -7.36 13.46 12.85
C VAL A 111 -7.27 13.67 14.35
N THR A 112 -7.62 12.64 15.12
CA THR A 112 -7.64 12.65 16.58
C THR A 112 -6.41 11.99 17.19
N ASP A 113 -5.95 10.90 16.58
CA ASP A 113 -4.74 10.20 17.01
C ASP A 113 -3.96 9.61 15.84
N VAL A 114 -2.64 9.47 16.04
CA VAL A 114 -1.73 8.86 15.06
C VAL A 114 -0.78 7.93 15.79
N SER A 115 -0.98 6.65 15.65
CA SER A 115 -0.14 5.61 16.24
C SER A 115 0.55 4.77 15.17
N PHE A 116 1.63 4.08 15.53
CA PHE A 116 2.31 3.15 14.62
C PHE A 116 2.54 1.81 15.29
N GLU A 117 2.59 0.77 14.48
CA GLU A 117 2.92 -0.58 14.89
C GLU A 117 4.06 -1.12 14.04
N GLN A 118 5.06 -1.70 14.70
CA GLN A 118 6.18 -2.36 14.05
C GLN A 118 6.42 -3.73 14.66
N GLY A 119 6.27 -4.76 13.87
CA GLY A 119 6.74 -6.10 14.22
C GLY A 119 8.28 -6.21 14.17
N PRO A 120 8.86 -7.32 14.65
CA PRO A 120 10.32 -7.50 14.63
C PRO A 120 10.89 -7.48 13.20
N LEU A 121 10.20 -8.08 12.24
CA LEU A 121 10.60 -8.05 10.82
C LEU A 121 10.42 -6.65 10.21
N ASP A 122 9.39 -5.93 10.61
CA ASP A 122 9.14 -4.57 10.14
C ASP A 122 10.24 -3.62 10.59
N ARG A 123 10.70 -3.80 11.83
CA ARG A 123 11.79 -3.03 12.41
C ARG A 123 13.11 -3.29 11.69
N LEU A 124 13.38 -4.54 11.32
CA LEU A 124 14.58 -4.92 10.57
C LEU A 124 14.56 -4.32 9.15
N LEU A 125 13.39 -4.29 8.50
CA LEU A 125 13.21 -3.78 7.15
C LEU A 125 12.94 -2.26 7.09
N GLY A 126 12.87 -1.59 8.24
CA GLY A 126 12.63 -0.15 8.33
C GLY A 126 11.23 0.28 7.88
N CYS A 127 10.24 -0.60 7.94
CA CYS A 127 8.85 -0.32 7.60
C CYS A 127 7.92 -0.54 8.78
N GLY A 128 6.62 -0.27 8.61
CA GLY A 128 5.61 -0.50 9.65
C GLY A 128 4.21 -0.16 9.18
N ARG A 129 3.29 -0.28 10.11
CA ARG A 129 1.88 0.07 9.94
C ARG A 129 1.63 1.39 10.65
N LEU A 130 1.00 2.34 9.97
CA LEU A 130 0.55 3.60 10.56
C LEU A 130 -0.97 3.54 10.72
N VAL A 131 -1.43 3.83 11.92
CA VAL A 131 -2.85 3.85 12.27
C VAL A 131 -3.24 5.30 12.54
N VAL A 132 -4.20 5.80 11.78
CA VAL A 132 -4.73 7.15 11.88
C VAL A 132 -6.18 7.07 12.34
N GLU A 133 -6.49 7.65 13.47
CA GLU A 133 -7.85 7.78 13.97
C GLU A 133 -8.46 9.11 13.54
N SER A 134 -9.68 9.07 13.06
CA SER A 134 -10.40 10.26 12.62
C SER A 134 -11.78 10.34 13.26
N ALA A 135 -12.14 11.53 13.72
CA ALA A 135 -13.48 11.84 14.24
C ALA A 135 -14.51 11.93 13.09
N GLY A 136 -14.82 10.81 12.45
CA GLY A 136 -15.77 10.74 11.35
C GLY A 136 -16.34 9.34 11.17
N GLU A 137 -17.21 9.16 10.18
CA GLU A 137 -17.87 7.86 9.88
C GLU A 137 -16.88 6.71 9.60
N HIS A 138 -15.62 7.02 9.32
CA HIS A 138 -14.61 6.06 8.91
C HIS A 138 -13.69 5.60 10.06
N GLY A 139 -13.84 6.16 11.26
CA GLY A 139 -13.15 5.75 12.49
C GLY A 139 -11.64 5.64 12.33
N GLN A 140 -11.16 4.40 12.25
CA GLN A 140 -9.74 4.06 12.18
C GLN A 140 -9.30 3.73 10.75
N ILE A 141 -8.20 4.29 10.33
CA ILE A 141 -7.62 4.07 9.00
C ILE A 141 -6.22 3.53 9.16
N VAL A 142 -5.94 2.41 8.51
CA VAL A 142 -4.67 1.71 8.61
C VAL A 142 -3.91 1.81 7.29
N LEU A 143 -2.75 2.46 7.33
CA LEU A 143 -1.80 2.49 6.24
C LEU A 143 -0.75 1.40 6.47
N THR A 144 -0.67 0.46 5.56
CA THR A 144 0.20 -0.71 5.70
C THR A 144 1.52 -0.51 4.97
N GLU A 145 2.57 -1.13 5.52
CA GLU A 145 3.91 -1.20 4.92
C GLU A 145 4.52 0.17 4.56
N ILE A 146 4.37 1.13 5.48
CA ILE A 146 4.94 2.47 5.32
C ILE A 146 6.45 2.41 5.60
N PRO A 147 7.31 2.86 4.65
CA PRO A 147 8.74 2.99 4.92
C PRO A 147 8.99 4.09 5.96
N HIS A 148 9.97 3.87 6.84
CA HIS A 148 10.36 4.81 7.90
C HIS A 148 9.16 5.34 8.73
N VAL A 149 8.26 4.43 9.14
CA VAL A 149 6.96 4.76 9.75
C VAL A 149 7.06 5.75 10.92
N GLN A 150 8.11 5.70 11.73
CA GLN A 150 8.31 6.64 12.86
C GLN A 150 8.52 8.09 12.37
N GLN A 151 9.28 8.28 11.28
CA GLN A 151 9.49 9.61 10.70
C GLN A 151 8.21 10.14 10.06
N VAL A 152 7.47 9.25 9.38
CA VAL A 152 6.18 9.59 8.77
C VAL A 152 5.16 9.96 9.85
N GLN A 153 5.09 9.21 10.94
CA GLN A 153 4.24 9.52 12.09
C GLN A 153 4.57 10.91 12.67
N ALA A 154 5.85 11.16 12.96
CA ALA A 154 6.27 12.44 13.52
C ALA A 154 5.91 13.61 12.58
N ARG A 155 6.10 13.42 11.26
CA ARG A 155 5.76 14.43 10.26
C ARG A 155 4.25 14.67 10.16
N LEU A 156 3.46 13.60 10.17
CA LEU A 156 2.01 13.70 10.15
C LEU A 156 1.49 14.43 11.40
N PHE A 157 2.04 14.10 12.59
CA PHE A 157 1.67 14.74 13.83
C PHE A 157 1.96 16.25 13.81
N GLN A 158 3.14 16.66 13.30
CA GLN A 158 3.47 18.08 13.13
C GLN A 158 2.49 18.81 12.22
N LEU A 159 2.05 18.16 11.13
CA LEU A 159 1.08 18.76 10.20
C LEU A 159 -0.30 18.87 10.84
N VAL A 160 -0.75 17.86 11.57
CA VAL A 160 -2.03 17.90 12.31
C VAL A 160 -2.02 19.06 13.30
N GLU A 161 -0.94 19.18 14.09
CA GLU A 161 -0.80 20.26 15.08
C GLU A 161 -0.78 21.64 14.41
N SER A 162 -0.06 21.80 13.30
CA SER A 162 -0.01 23.06 12.56
C SER A 162 -1.36 23.47 12.00
N GLU A 163 -2.14 22.52 11.49
CA GLU A 163 -3.49 22.76 10.96
C GLU A 163 -4.47 23.12 12.10
N GLN A 164 -4.40 22.44 13.22
CA GLN A 164 -5.23 22.77 14.39
C GLN A 164 -4.92 24.18 14.92
N ARG A 165 -3.64 24.57 14.97
CA ARG A 165 -3.24 25.93 15.36
C ARG A 165 -3.75 26.98 14.35
N ARG A 166 -3.77 26.66 13.07
CA ARG A 166 -4.30 27.55 12.02
C ARG A 166 -5.80 27.80 12.23
N LEU A 167 -6.56 26.72 12.38
CA LEU A 167 -8.01 26.80 12.60
C LEU A 167 -8.35 27.55 13.89
N GLY A 168 -7.61 27.35 14.96
CA GLY A 168 -7.79 28.10 16.22
C GLY A 168 -7.52 29.62 16.07
N ARG A 169 -6.62 30.03 15.17
CA ARG A 169 -6.39 31.46 14.86
C ARG A 169 -7.52 32.03 14.02
N GLU A 170 -8.00 31.29 13.03
CA GLU A 170 -9.11 31.71 12.18
C GLU A 170 -10.38 31.93 13.00
N GLN A 171 -10.70 31.01 13.93
CA GLN A 171 -11.85 31.17 14.85
C GLN A 171 -11.72 32.38 15.77
N ARG A 172 -10.52 32.71 16.21
CA ARG A 172 -10.29 33.87 17.09
C ARG A 172 -10.42 35.22 16.36
N ASN A 173 -10.18 35.21 15.05
CA ASN A 173 -10.22 36.41 14.22
C ASN A 173 -11.60 36.62 13.54
N GLN A 174 -12.57 35.74 13.75
CA GLN A 174 -13.96 35.98 13.35
C GLN A 174 -14.62 36.91 14.37
N PRO A 175 -15.14 38.06 13.92
CA PRO A 175 -15.80 39.04 14.79
C PRO A 175 -17.09 38.51 15.40
#